data_ddd27f737b5ad821fa5e8a702c81d7b4
#
_entry.id   ddd27f737b5ad821fa5e8a702c81d7b4
#
_cell.length_a   1.000
_cell.length_b   1.000
_cell.length_c   1.000
_cell.angle_alpha   90.00
_cell.angle_beta   90.00
_cell.angle_gamma   90.00
#
_symmetry.space_group_name_H-M   'P 1'
#
loop_
_entity.id
_entity.type
_entity.pdbx_description
1 polymer ?
#
loop_
_entity_poly.entity_id
_entity_poly.type
_entity_poly.pdbx_seq_one_letter_code
_entity_poly.pdbx_strand_id
1 'polypeptide(L)'
;MNKQTMQTLVSLTNDFYNKEAQSFSDTRTRPWDGWVYAMDYLLKHGLLTVGNNKVAAVPTLFEQTPLTQTHLCDCIDVACGNLRFLDFLINYLHNNKGYPNAGTKGALSYIGIDKQSTLTRLGMQKLSHTLTQHACVTIHTTDVLSKLMDEHDPLAELTQTTGMMVCFGFMHHIPSFKLRQTFLSALCEHVCRGGIIVLSFWCFGNTEQGRAKAQAQTEEALCALAVQQRYMLEVRELENNDYLLGWKHTQGVMRYAHSFSEQEVFDLIANTKTLKLLTHWYADGKDNHSNLYVIAQNVTATH
;
A
#
# COMPACT_ATOMS: atom_id res chain seq x y z
N MET A 1 12.80 10.63 -15.27
CA MET A 1 13.42 9.28 -15.23
C MET A 1 13.03 8.53 -16.49
N ASN A 2 13.98 7.91 -17.19
CA ASN A 2 13.71 7.11 -18.40
C ASN A 2 13.23 5.67 -18.05
N LYS A 3 12.66 4.96 -19.04
CA LYS A 3 12.08 3.62 -18.83
C LYS A 3 13.14 2.59 -18.37
N GLN A 4 14.36 2.66 -18.90
CA GLN A 4 15.45 1.73 -18.54
C GLN A 4 15.84 1.88 -17.06
N THR A 5 15.99 3.10 -16.58
CA THR A 5 16.29 3.37 -15.16
C THR A 5 15.15 2.88 -14.26
N MET A 6 13.89 3.17 -14.61
CA MET A 6 12.74 2.65 -13.86
C MET A 6 12.73 1.10 -13.78
N GLN A 7 12.97 0.42 -14.90
CA GLN A 7 13.06 -1.04 -14.95
C GLN A 7 14.18 -1.58 -14.04
N THR A 8 15.33 -0.91 -14.03
CA THR A 8 16.45 -1.27 -13.16
C THR A 8 16.07 -1.16 -11.68
N LEU A 9 15.46 -0.04 -11.28
CA LEU A 9 15.03 0.17 -9.89
C LEU A 9 13.98 -0.85 -9.42
N VAL A 10 13.03 -1.16 -10.29
CA VAL A 10 12.03 -2.20 -10.04
C VAL A 10 12.67 -3.59 -9.94
N SER A 11 13.63 -3.91 -10.82
CA SER A 11 14.35 -5.20 -10.77
C SER A 11 15.14 -5.36 -9.47
N LEU A 12 15.85 -4.31 -9.03
CA LEU A 12 16.55 -4.30 -7.73
C LEU A 12 15.61 -4.59 -6.57
N THR A 13 14.45 -3.94 -6.57
CA THR A 13 13.43 -4.13 -5.53
C THR A 13 12.84 -5.55 -5.56
N ASN A 14 12.58 -6.09 -6.75
CA ASN A 14 12.10 -7.45 -6.92
C ASN A 14 13.13 -8.48 -6.42
N ASP A 15 14.40 -8.31 -6.79
CA ASP A 15 15.49 -9.20 -6.34
C ASP A 15 15.66 -9.16 -4.83
N PHE A 16 15.49 -7.99 -4.23
CA PHE A 16 15.47 -7.82 -2.78
C PHE A 16 14.37 -8.69 -2.13
N TYR A 17 13.13 -8.54 -2.55
CA TYR A 17 12.01 -9.28 -1.96
C TYR A 17 12.07 -10.78 -2.27
N ASN A 18 12.57 -11.19 -3.43
CA ASN A 18 12.77 -12.60 -3.74
C ASN A 18 13.78 -13.27 -2.80
N LYS A 19 14.85 -12.55 -2.40
CA LYS A 19 15.89 -13.07 -1.52
C LYS A 19 15.52 -12.99 -0.04
N GLU A 20 14.86 -11.90 0.36
CA GLU A 20 14.69 -11.51 1.75
C GLU A 20 13.25 -11.66 2.28
N ALA A 21 12.34 -12.30 1.52
CA ALA A 21 10.92 -12.41 1.89
C ALA A 21 10.71 -12.95 3.32
N GLN A 22 11.39 -14.03 3.69
CA GLN A 22 11.29 -14.61 5.03
C GLN A 22 11.83 -13.65 6.09
N SER A 23 13.08 -13.17 5.91
CA SER A 23 13.73 -12.22 6.82
C SER A 23 12.93 -10.92 6.97
N PHE A 24 12.31 -10.46 5.87
CA PHE A 24 11.42 -9.30 5.88
C PHE A 24 10.15 -9.59 6.69
N SER A 25 9.49 -10.70 6.45
CA SER A 25 8.27 -11.11 7.17
C SER A 25 8.53 -11.25 8.68
N ASP A 26 9.66 -11.83 9.08
CA ASP A 26 10.01 -12.03 10.50
C ASP A 26 10.17 -10.72 11.27
N THR A 27 10.52 -9.64 10.58
CA THR A 27 10.62 -8.29 11.19
C THR A 27 9.30 -7.52 11.20
N ARG A 28 8.27 -8.04 10.56
CA ARG A 28 6.97 -7.39 10.38
C ARG A 28 5.88 -8.15 11.14
N THR A 29 5.98 -8.17 12.48
CA THR A 29 5.10 -8.95 13.36
C THR A 29 4.06 -8.11 14.09
N ARG A 30 4.24 -6.79 14.17
CA ARG A 30 3.32 -5.88 14.86
C ARG A 30 2.56 -5.01 13.86
N PRO A 31 1.29 -4.65 14.15
CA PRO A 31 0.59 -3.62 13.38
C PRO A 31 1.34 -2.30 13.45
N TRP A 32 1.09 -1.44 12.49
CA TRP A 32 1.57 -0.06 12.51
C TRP A 32 0.59 0.82 13.30
N ASP A 33 1.10 1.75 14.09
CA ASP A 33 0.28 2.64 14.92
C ASP A 33 -0.63 3.52 14.06
N GLY A 34 -0.16 3.89 12.86
CA GLY A 34 -0.92 4.66 11.90
C GLY A 34 -2.22 3.98 11.44
N TRP A 35 -2.31 2.65 11.47
CA TRP A 35 -3.53 1.93 11.10
C TRP A 35 -4.65 2.11 12.12
N VAL A 36 -4.31 2.18 13.41
CA VAL A 36 -5.29 2.41 14.49
C VAL A 36 -5.97 3.77 14.27
N TYR A 37 -5.16 4.81 14.04
CA TYR A 37 -5.70 6.14 13.78
C TYR A 37 -6.60 6.17 12.53
N ALA A 38 -6.20 5.47 11.45
CA ALA A 38 -7.00 5.37 10.24
C ALA A 38 -8.39 4.79 10.53
N MET A 39 -8.46 3.65 11.22
CA MET A 39 -9.74 3.00 11.54
C MET A 39 -10.58 3.84 12.49
N ASP A 40 -9.98 4.42 13.52
CA ASP A 40 -10.67 5.32 14.46
C ASP A 40 -11.27 6.54 13.74
N TYR A 41 -10.49 7.15 12.83
CA TYR A 41 -10.98 8.27 12.02
C TYR A 41 -12.17 7.87 11.16
N LEU A 42 -12.06 6.75 10.43
CA LEU A 42 -13.13 6.28 9.54
C LEU A 42 -14.42 5.97 10.31
N LEU A 43 -14.31 5.34 11.47
CA LEU A 43 -15.46 5.05 12.33
C LEU A 43 -16.08 6.33 12.91
N LYS A 44 -15.25 7.22 13.45
CA LYS A 44 -15.70 8.48 14.07
C LYS A 44 -16.45 9.36 13.08
N HIS A 45 -16.04 9.38 11.82
CA HIS A 45 -16.64 10.23 10.79
C HIS A 45 -17.73 9.51 9.98
N GLY A 46 -18.11 8.27 10.37
CA GLY A 46 -19.14 7.50 9.68
C GLY A 46 -18.75 7.08 8.26
N LEU A 47 -17.45 7.11 7.95
CA LEU A 47 -16.90 6.68 6.64
C LEU A 47 -16.70 5.16 6.57
N LEU A 48 -16.74 4.49 7.70
CA LEU A 48 -16.75 3.05 7.85
C LEU A 48 -17.90 2.69 8.78
N THR A 49 -18.81 1.83 8.34
CA THR A 49 -19.86 1.29 9.21
C THR A 49 -19.59 -0.17 9.49
N VAL A 50 -19.70 -0.53 10.76
CA VAL A 50 -19.66 -1.90 11.25
C VAL A 50 -21.04 -2.21 11.80
N GLY A 51 -21.85 -2.94 11.06
CA GLY A 51 -23.20 -3.28 11.52
C GLY A 51 -23.86 -4.33 10.62
N ASN A 52 -24.76 -5.14 11.22
CA ASN A 52 -25.54 -6.18 10.53
C ASN A 52 -24.73 -7.07 9.57
N ASN A 53 -23.51 -7.44 9.99
CA ASN A 53 -22.62 -8.36 9.29
C ASN A 53 -21.92 -7.79 8.02
N LYS A 54 -21.72 -6.48 7.91
CA LYS A 54 -20.93 -5.90 6.82
C LYS A 54 -20.05 -4.77 7.33
N VAL A 55 -18.81 -4.74 6.86
CA VAL A 55 -17.96 -3.55 6.85
C VAL A 55 -18.24 -2.86 5.51
N ALA A 56 -18.77 -1.68 5.53
CA ALA A 56 -18.98 -0.93 4.31
C ALA A 56 -18.47 0.50 4.51
N ALA A 57 -17.64 0.99 3.60
CA ALA A 57 -17.48 2.43 3.46
C ALA A 57 -18.82 3.02 3.01
N VAL A 58 -19.34 3.97 3.78
CA VAL A 58 -20.62 4.59 3.47
C VAL A 58 -20.39 5.59 2.35
N PRO A 59 -21.03 5.44 1.18
CA PRO A 59 -21.12 6.53 0.23
C PRO A 59 -21.83 7.69 0.94
N THR A 60 -21.17 8.81 1.13
CA THR A 60 -21.82 10.03 1.63
C THR A 60 -23.01 10.34 0.71
N LEU A 61 -24.16 10.54 1.32
CA LEU A 61 -25.46 10.95 0.79
C LEU A 61 -25.40 11.77 -0.52
N PHE A 62 -25.25 11.11 -1.66
CA PHE A 62 -25.64 11.66 -2.96
C PHE A 62 -26.31 10.55 -3.75
N GLU A 63 -27.64 10.73 -3.84
CA GLU A 63 -28.58 10.07 -4.74
C GLU A 63 -28.52 8.55 -4.94
N GLN A 64 -29.64 7.96 -4.55
CA GLN A 64 -30.07 6.59 -4.80
C GLN A 64 -30.07 6.25 -6.30
N THR A 65 -28.89 5.99 -6.87
CA THR A 65 -28.83 5.11 -8.01
C THR A 65 -28.71 3.70 -7.46
N PRO A 66 -29.62 2.77 -7.81
CA PRO A 66 -29.45 1.37 -7.46
C PRO A 66 -28.12 0.91 -8.12
N LEU A 67 -27.06 0.81 -7.33
CA LEU A 67 -25.89 0.04 -7.74
C LEU A 67 -26.42 -1.35 -8.05
N THR A 68 -26.48 -1.68 -9.32
CA THR A 68 -26.60 -3.08 -9.75
C THR A 68 -25.60 -3.84 -8.88
N GLN A 69 -26.08 -4.88 -8.20
CA GLN A 69 -25.33 -5.69 -7.23
C GLN A 69 -24.13 -6.38 -7.89
N THR A 70 -23.17 -5.60 -8.34
CA THR A 70 -21.85 -6.09 -8.72
C THR A 70 -21.06 -6.26 -7.43
N HIS A 71 -20.67 -7.46 -7.16
CA HIS A 71 -19.92 -7.98 -6.02
C HIS A 71 -18.98 -6.95 -5.38
N LEU A 72 -19.44 -6.28 -4.31
CA LEU A 72 -18.62 -5.39 -3.50
C LEU A 72 -17.73 -6.23 -2.58
N CYS A 73 -16.45 -5.94 -2.60
CA CYS A 73 -15.50 -6.39 -1.59
C CYS A 73 -15.43 -5.34 -0.47
N ASP A 74 -15.31 -5.77 0.78
CA ASP A 74 -15.24 -4.84 1.91
C ASP A 74 -13.91 -4.09 1.94
N CYS A 75 -12.80 -4.77 1.60
CA CYS A 75 -11.47 -4.17 1.56
C CYS A 75 -10.59 -4.77 0.46
N ILE A 76 -9.95 -3.91 -0.32
CA ILE A 76 -8.87 -4.29 -1.23
C ILE A 76 -7.55 -3.74 -0.67
N ASP A 77 -6.55 -4.61 -0.47
CA ASP A 77 -5.23 -4.26 0.03
C ASP A 77 -4.18 -4.47 -1.06
N VAL A 78 -3.69 -3.36 -1.62
CA VAL A 78 -2.69 -3.37 -2.69
C VAL A 78 -1.29 -3.39 -2.09
N ALA A 79 -0.47 -4.35 -2.49
CA ALA A 79 0.81 -4.71 -1.89
C ALA A 79 0.63 -5.22 -0.44
N CYS A 80 -0.25 -6.19 -0.27
CA CYS A 80 -0.67 -6.73 1.02
C CYS A 80 0.44 -7.48 1.80
N GLY A 81 1.55 -7.82 1.14
CA GLY A 81 2.71 -8.46 1.73
C GLY A 81 2.36 -9.74 2.50
N ASN A 82 2.74 -9.80 3.78
CA ASN A 82 2.45 -10.93 4.67
C ASN A 82 1.10 -10.81 5.40
N LEU A 83 0.14 -10.09 4.83
CA LEU A 83 -1.25 -9.94 5.32
C LEU A 83 -1.36 -9.37 6.74
N ARG A 84 -0.39 -8.59 7.15
CA ARG A 84 -0.35 -8.03 8.51
C ARG A 84 -1.48 -7.00 8.76
N PHE A 85 -1.87 -6.25 7.70
CA PHE A 85 -3.02 -5.35 7.80
C PHE A 85 -4.33 -6.12 7.95
N LEU A 86 -4.51 -7.23 7.25
CA LEU A 86 -5.68 -8.09 7.43
C LEU A 86 -5.79 -8.62 8.86
N ASP A 87 -4.68 -9.12 9.43
CA ASP A 87 -4.64 -9.55 10.84
C ASP A 87 -5.06 -8.44 11.80
N PHE A 88 -4.48 -7.26 11.60
CA PHE A 88 -4.86 -6.07 12.35
C PHE A 88 -6.34 -5.73 12.20
N LEU A 89 -6.86 -5.69 10.97
CA LEU A 89 -8.24 -5.29 10.68
C LEU A 89 -9.24 -6.23 11.34
N ILE A 90 -9.03 -7.54 11.24
CA ILE A 90 -9.88 -8.54 11.89
C ILE A 90 -9.89 -8.32 13.40
N ASN A 91 -8.72 -8.22 14.03
CA ASN A 91 -8.60 -8.03 15.47
C ASN A 91 -9.21 -6.68 15.91
N TYR A 92 -9.01 -5.62 15.14
CA TYR A 92 -9.56 -4.30 15.42
C TYR A 92 -11.10 -4.31 15.40
N LEU A 93 -11.70 -4.90 14.37
CA LEU A 93 -13.15 -5.01 14.23
C LEU A 93 -13.77 -5.88 15.33
N HIS A 94 -13.13 -7.00 15.65
CA HIS A 94 -13.58 -7.90 16.70
C HIS A 94 -13.57 -7.22 18.08
N ASN A 95 -12.48 -6.55 18.43
CA ASN A 95 -12.30 -5.96 19.76
C ASN A 95 -13.14 -4.69 19.98
N ASN A 96 -13.37 -3.91 18.93
CA ASN A 96 -14.00 -2.60 19.08
C ASN A 96 -15.49 -2.55 18.76
N LYS A 97 -16.04 -3.55 18.07
CA LYS A 97 -17.42 -3.47 17.55
C LYS A 97 -18.24 -4.76 17.70
N GLY A 98 -17.72 -5.78 18.41
CA GLY A 98 -18.45 -7.03 18.57
C GLY A 98 -18.77 -7.70 17.23
N TYR A 99 -17.80 -7.69 16.31
CA TYR A 99 -17.94 -8.29 14.99
C TYR A 99 -18.37 -9.76 15.14
N PRO A 100 -19.41 -10.22 14.44
CA PRO A 100 -19.98 -11.54 14.67
C PRO A 100 -18.97 -12.65 14.35
N ASN A 101 -19.03 -13.71 15.14
CA ASN A 101 -18.27 -14.94 14.89
C ASN A 101 -18.67 -15.56 13.55
N ALA A 102 -17.76 -16.28 12.95
CA ALA A 102 -17.95 -16.97 11.68
C ALA A 102 -19.15 -17.95 11.71
N GLY A 103 -19.69 -18.13 10.53
CA GLY A 103 -20.89 -18.93 10.28
C GLY A 103 -22.18 -18.12 10.21
N THR A 104 -22.14 -16.84 10.58
CA THR A 104 -23.21 -15.88 10.28
C THR A 104 -22.90 -15.11 9.00
N LYS A 105 -23.92 -14.80 8.21
CA LYS A 105 -23.79 -13.96 7.00
C LYS A 105 -23.07 -12.66 7.36
N GLY A 106 -21.78 -12.49 6.99
CA GLY A 106 -21.07 -11.25 7.23
C GLY A 106 -19.58 -11.37 7.55
N ALA A 107 -18.90 -12.45 7.18
CA ALA A 107 -17.44 -12.48 7.20
C ALA A 107 -16.87 -11.35 6.32
N LEU A 108 -15.78 -10.73 6.78
CA LEU A 108 -15.05 -9.70 6.03
C LEU A 108 -14.65 -10.24 4.65
N SER A 109 -15.09 -9.60 3.59
CA SER A 109 -14.64 -9.89 2.22
C SER A 109 -13.38 -9.07 1.94
N TYR A 110 -12.25 -9.75 1.77
CA TYR A 110 -10.95 -9.12 1.60
C TYR A 110 -10.23 -9.64 0.36
N ILE A 111 -9.70 -8.72 -0.43
CA ILE A 111 -8.85 -9.02 -1.58
C ILE A 111 -7.46 -8.47 -1.30
N GLY A 112 -6.46 -9.34 -1.24
CA GLY A 112 -5.06 -8.97 -1.17
C GLY A 112 -4.38 -9.09 -2.53
N ILE A 113 -3.57 -8.11 -2.90
CA ILE A 113 -2.80 -8.08 -4.14
C ILE A 113 -1.33 -7.93 -3.79
N ASP A 114 -0.50 -8.87 -4.19
CA ASP A 114 0.95 -8.77 -4.03
C ASP A 114 1.67 -9.61 -5.08
N LYS A 115 2.84 -9.15 -5.53
CA LYS A 115 3.71 -9.92 -6.42
C LYS A 115 4.38 -11.09 -5.69
N GLN A 116 4.69 -10.92 -4.41
CA GLN A 116 5.51 -11.83 -3.63
C GLN A 116 4.67 -12.96 -3.01
N SER A 117 4.41 -14.00 -3.78
CA SER A 117 3.63 -15.17 -3.34
C SER A 117 4.20 -15.83 -2.07
N THR A 118 5.51 -15.72 -1.82
CA THR A 118 6.12 -16.19 -0.56
C THR A 118 5.61 -15.41 0.63
N LEU A 119 5.48 -14.07 0.54
CA LEU A 119 4.97 -13.25 1.63
C LEU A 119 3.49 -13.57 1.92
N THR A 120 2.66 -13.61 0.88
CA THR A 120 1.24 -13.91 1.04
C THR A 120 1.00 -15.31 1.61
N ARG A 121 1.78 -16.31 1.17
CA ARG A 121 1.73 -17.66 1.73
C ARG A 121 2.11 -17.70 3.21
N LEU A 122 3.17 -16.99 3.61
CA LEU A 122 3.57 -16.88 5.02
C LEU A 122 2.46 -16.24 5.87
N GLY A 123 1.83 -15.18 5.34
CA GLY A 123 0.69 -14.53 5.97
C GLY A 123 -0.51 -15.47 6.14
N MET A 124 -0.91 -16.15 5.08
CA MET A 124 -2.01 -17.12 5.10
C MET A 124 -1.78 -18.26 6.09
N GLN A 125 -0.56 -18.79 6.16
CA GLN A 125 -0.19 -19.83 7.15
C GLN A 125 -0.33 -19.32 8.57
N LYS A 126 0.11 -18.10 8.85
CA LYS A 126 0.06 -17.47 10.17
C LYS A 126 -1.37 -17.18 10.62
N LEU A 127 -2.24 -16.82 9.69
CA LEU A 127 -3.63 -16.42 9.95
C LEU A 127 -4.64 -17.56 9.82
N SER A 128 -4.21 -18.79 9.51
CA SER A 128 -5.10 -19.90 9.12
C SER A 128 -6.27 -20.14 10.07
N HIS A 129 -6.04 -20.05 11.38
CA HIS A 129 -7.11 -20.25 12.39
C HIS A 129 -8.07 -19.05 12.48
N THR A 130 -7.58 -17.83 12.29
CA THR A 130 -8.37 -16.60 12.37
C THR A 130 -9.20 -16.38 11.10
N LEU A 131 -8.62 -16.68 9.94
CA LEU A 131 -9.27 -16.46 8.64
C LEU A 131 -10.51 -17.31 8.44
N THR A 132 -10.46 -18.60 8.81
CA THR A 132 -11.60 -19.51 8.64
C THR A 132 -12.85 -19.08 9.42
N GLN A 133 -12.66 -18.23 10.40
CA GLN A 133 -13.74 -17.79 11.28
C GLN A 133 -14.26 -16.38 10.97
N HIS A 134 -13.46 -15.48 10.39
CA HIS A 134 -13.78 -14.06 10.37
C HIS A 134 -13.68 -13.39 9.00
N ALA A 135 -13.03 -14.01 8.03
CA ALA A 135 -12.83 -13.38 6.72
C ALA A 135 -12.91 -14.37 5.56
N CYS A 136 -13.44 -13.91 4.44
CA CYS A 136 -13.33 -14.54 3.13
C CYS A 136 -12.21 -13.82 2.37
N VAL A 137 -11.08 -14.50 2.14
CA VAL A 137 -9.86 -13.90 1.61
C VAL A 137 -9.56 -14.44 0.22
N THR A 138 -9.38 -13.53 -0.73
CA THR A 138 -8.87 -13.82 -2.07
C THR A 138 -7.51 -13.16 -2.25
N ILE A 139 -6.53 -13.87 -2.77
CA ILE A 139 -5.19 -13.34 -3.05
C ILE A 139 -4.93 -13.39 -4.56
N HIS A 140 -4.61 -12.23 -5.13
CA HIS A 140 -4.12 -12.11 -6.50
C HIS A 140 -2.61 -11.91 -6.50
N THR A 141 -1.89 -12.79 -7.22
CA THR A 141 -0.44 -12.63 -7.41
C THR A 141 -0.21 -11.77 -8.66
N THR A 142 0.02 -10.47 -8.45
CA THR A 142 0.08 -9.48 -9.53
C THR A 142 1.30 -8.58 -9.38
N ASP A 143 2.05 -8.41 -10.47
CA ASP A 143 3.13 -7.43 -10.56
C ASP A 143 2.59 -6.06 -10.96
N VAL A 144 2.16 -5.31 -9.97
CA VAL A 144 1.59 -3.96 -10.12
C VAL A 144 2.57 -3.01 -10.80
N LEU A 145 3.87 -3.06 -10.43
CA LEU A 145 4.87 -2.15 -11.00
C LEU A 145 5.16 -2.43 -12.47
N SER A 146 5.29 -3.69 -12.85
CA SER A 146 5.50 -4.03 -14.26
C SER A 146 4.32 -3.61 -15.14
N LYS A 147 3.08 -3.86 -14.68
CA LYS A 147 1.89 -3.43 -15.42
C LYS A 147 1.83 -1.90 -15.57
N LEU A 148 2.10 -1.14 -14.51
CA LEU A 148 2.17 0.31 -14.56
C LEU A 148 3.21 0.82 -15.56
N MET A 149 4.42 0.22 -15.59
CA MET A 149 5.48 0.60 -16.52
C MET A 149 5.15 0.29 -17.97
N ASP A 150 4.29 -0.70 -18.21
CA ASP A 150 3.82 -1.08 -19.54
C ASP A 150 2.49 -0.38 -19.92
N GLU A 151 2.10 0.64 -19.14
CA GLU A 151 0.89 1.45 -19.36
C GLU A 151 -0.41 0.61 -19.34
N HIS A 152 -0.38 -0.53 -18.65
CA HIS A 152 -1.56 -1.35 -18.41
C HIS A 152 -2.20 -1.00 -17.07
N ASP A 153 -3.50 -1.19 -16.95
CA ASP A 153 -4.17 -1.11 -15.64
C ASP A 153 -3.57 -2.17 -14.71
N PRO A 154 -2.91 -1.74 -13.60
CA PRO A 154 -2.26 -2.66 -12.69
C PRO A 154 -3.23 -3.58 -11.94
N LEU A 155 -4.51 -3.21 -11.92
CA LEU A 155 -5.59 -3.90 -11.21
C LEU A 155 -6.64 -4.52 -12.13
N ALA A 156 -6.40 -4.61 -13.44
CA ALA A 156 -7.32 -5.12 -14.45
C ALA A 156 -7.93 -6.50 -14.17
N GLU A 157 -7.27 -7.30 -13.30
CA GLU A 157 -7.78 -8.62 -12.91
C GLU A 157 -8.89 -8.54 -11.86
N LEU A 158 -9.10 -7.38 -11.26
CA LEU A 158 -10.17 -7.16 -10.31
C LEU A 158 -11.51 -7.01 -11.05
N THR A 159 -12.40 -7.92 -10.80
CA THR A 159 -13.80 -7.83 -11.28
C THR A 159 -14.71 -7.16 -10.27
N GLN A 160 -14.16 -6.81 -9.10
CA GLN A 160 -14.89 -6.24 -7.97
C GLN A 160 -14.42 -4.82 -7.71
N THR A 161 -15.32 -3.98 -7.24
CA THR A 161 -15.01 -2.69 -6.65
C THR A 161 -15.11 -2.77 -5.13
N THR A 162 -14.52 -1.79 -4.45
CA THR A 162 -14.55 -1.73 -2.99
C THR A 162 -14.98 -0.36 -2.49
N GLY A 163 -15.56 -0.33 -1.29
CA GLY A 163 -15.75 0.90 -0.54
C GLY A 163 -14.48 1.37 0.17
N MET A 164 -13.54 0.45 0.46
CA MET A 164 -12.28 0.78 1.12
C MET A 164 -11.11 0.10 0.42
N MET A 165 -10.15 0.88 -0.03
CA MET A 165 -8.88 0.39 -0.55
C MET A 165 -7.73 0.90 0.31
N VAL A 166 -6.78 0.03 0.58
CA VAL A 166 -5.57 0.40 1.33
C VAL A 166 -4.32 0.06 0.53
N CYS A 167 -3.25 0.84 0.72
CA CYS A 167 -1.94 0.55 0.15
C CYS A 167 -0.86 1.05 1.10
N PHE A 168 -0.26 0.12 1.85
CA PHE A 168 0.71 0.43 2.89
C PHE A 168 2.11 -0.07 2.54
N GLY A 169 3.09 0.82 2.66
CA GLY A 169 4.49 0.45 2.47
C GLY A 169 4.86 0.10 1.03
N PHE A 170 4.18 0.69 0.05
CA PHE A 170 4.40 0.41 -1.37
C PHE A 170 4.75 1.65 -2.21
N MET A 171 4.13 2.81 -1.93
CA MET A 171 4.31 4.03 -2.70
C MET A 171 5.79 4.41 -2.93
N HIS A 172 6.64 4.15 -1.95
CA HIS A 172 8.08 4.43 -2.03
C HIS A 172 8.85 3.50 -2.97
N HIS A 173 8.24 2.43 -3.47
CA HIS A 173 8.84 1.55 -4.48
C HIS A 173 8.45 1.91 -5.92
N ILE A 174 7.52 2.85 -6.10
CA ILE A 174 7.09 3.29 -7.42
C ILE A 174 8.06 4.38 -7.91
N PRO A 175 8.87 4.11 -8.95
CA PRO A 175 9.80 5.09 -9.47
C PRO A 175 9.07 6.18 -10.27
N SER A 176 9.51 7.41 -10.13
CA SER A 176 9.01 8.64 -10.73
C SER A 176 7.65 9.15 -10.23
N PHE A 177 7.56 10.47 -10.12
CA PHE A 177 6.33 11.19 -9.73
C PHE A 177 5.16 10.86 -10.68
N LYS A 178 5.42 10.82 -11.99
CA LYS A 178 4.39 10.50 -12.99
C LYS A 178 3.80 9.10 -12.76
N LEU A 179 4.63 8.10 -12.48
CA LEU A 179 4.16 6.73 -12.29
C LEU A 179 3.36 6.59 -10.98
N ARG A 180 3.76 7.31 -9.92
CA ARG A 180 3.00 7.41 -8.66
C ARG A 180 1.61 8.02 -8.90
N GLN A 181 1.52 9.05 -9.74
CA GLN A 181 0.26 9.68 -10.15
C GLN A 181 -0.64 8.72 -10.94
N THR A 182 -0.07 8.01 -11.92
CA THR A 182 -0.79 6.99 -12.69
C THR A 182 -1.34 5.89 -11.78
N PHE A 183 -0.54 5.44 -10.80
CA PHE A 183 -0.98 4.45 -9.82
C PHE A 183 -2.16 4.95 -8.99
N LEU A 184 -2.10 6.18 -8.47
CA LEU A 184 -3.22 6.74 -7.70
C LEU A 184 -4.50 6.83 -8.53
N SER A 185 -4.40 7.20 -9.81
CA SER A 185 -5.55 7.22 -10.71
C SER A 185 -6.13 5.82 -10.91
N ALA A 186 -5.27 4.81 -11.10
CA ALA A 186 -5.72 3.42 -11.23
C ALA A 186 -6.42 2.90 -9.98
N LEU A 187 -5.96 3.27 -8.76
CA LEU A 187 -6.68 2.91 -7.53
C LEU A 187 -8.12 3.44 -7.53
N CYS A 188 -8.32 4.67 -8.03
CA CYS A 188 -9.65 5.30 -8.06
C CYS A 188 -10.64 4.55 -8.94
N GLU A 189 -10.19 3.89 -10.01
CA GLU A 189 -11.06 3.13 -10.93
C GLU A 189 -11.69 1.90 -10.27
N HIS A 190 -11.05 1.37 -9.21
CA HIS A 190 -11.50 0.19 -8.48
C HIS A 190 -12.14 0.50 -7.13
N VAL A 191 -12.30 1.78 -6.79
CA VAL A 191 -12.98 2.24 -5.58
C VAL A 191 -14.29 2.91 -5.96
N CYS A 192 -15.38 2.54 -5.30
CA CYS A 192 -16.68 3.16 -5.51
C CYS A 192 -16.62 4.68 -5.32
N ARG A 193 -17.48 5.42 -6.00
CA ARG A 193 -17.65 6.85 -5.72
C ARG A 193 -18.00 7.06 -4.24
N GLY A 194 -17.33 8.01 -3.60
CA GLY A 194 -17.45 8.24 -2.15
C GLY A 194 -16.67 7.23 -1.29
N GLY A 195 -16.12 6.17 -1.90
CA GLY A 195 -15.26 5.21 -1.21
C GLY A 195 -13.91 5.82 -0.82
N ILE A 196 -13.20 5.11 0.04
CA ILE A 196 -12.03 5.61 0.76
C ILE A 196 -10.78 4.90 0.28
N ILE A 197 -9.70 5.66 0.12
CA ILE A 197 -8.35 5.14 -0.14
C ILE A 197 -7.46 5.58 1.03
N VAL A 198 -6.79 4.60 1.67
CA VAL A 198 -5.84 4.86 2.76
C VAL A 198 -4.44 4.48 2.30
N LEU A 199 -3.53 5.44 2.36
CA LEU A 199 -2.16 5.30 1.86
C LEU A 199 -1.14 5.57 2.96
N SER A 200 0.05 4.97 2.84
CA SER A 200 1.21 5.37 3.62
C SER A 200 2.41 5.69 2.74
N PHE A 201 3.12 6.74 3.11
CA PHE A 201 4.30 7.26 2.41
C PHE A 201 5.49 7.27 3.36
N TRP A 202 6.60 6.71 2.95
CA TRP A 202 7.82 6.71 3.74
C TRP A 202 8.49 8.09 3.74
N CYS A 203 8.81 8.59 4.94
CA CYS A 203 9.36 9.92 5.16
C CYS A 203 10.74 9.89 5.84
N PHE A 204 11.49 8.80 5.69
CA PHE A 204 12.76 8.57 6.38
C PHE A 204 13.85 9.61 6.07
N GLY A 205 13.78 10.27 4.91
CA GLY A 205 14.70 11.33 4.50
C GLY A 205 14.34 12.72 5.00
N ASN A 206 13.24 12.91 5.74
CA ASN A 206 12.82 14.22 6.22
C ASN A 206 13.64 14.70 7.41
N THR A 207 14.34 13.79 8.11
CA THR A 207 15.32 14.16 9.13
C THR A 207 16.74 14.18 8.54
N GLU A 208 17.60 15.04 9.06
CA GLU A 208 19.00 15.12 8.62
C GLU A 208 19.73 13.77 8.78
N GLN A 209 19.54 13.12 9.94
CA GLN A 209 20.13 11.81 10.21
C GLN A 209 19.62 10.73 9.26
N GLY A 210 18.31 10.69 8.99
CA GLY A 210 17.69 9.73 8.07
C GLY A 210 18.20 9.92 6.65
N ARG A 211 18.29 11.16 6.19
CA ARG A 211 18.81 11.53 4.87
C ARG A 211 20.28 11.14 4.72
N ALA A 212 21.14 11.54 5.68
CA ALA A 212 22.55 11.20 5.64
C ALA A 212 22.79 9.69 5.62
N LYS A 213 22.04 8.92 6.41
CA LYS A 213 22.10 7.45 6.39
C LYS A 213 21.67 6.86 5.05
N ALA A 214 20.59 7.37 4.47
CA ALA A 214 20.09 6.88 3.17
C ALA A 214 21.06 7.23 2.03
N GLN A 215 21.69 8.40 2.07
CA GLN A 215 22.72 8.80 1.12
C GLN A 215 23.94 7.88 1.19
N ALA A 216 24.48 7.63 2.39
CA ALA A 216 25.61 6.72 2.56
C ALA A 216 25.32 5.31 2.04
N GLN A 217 24.13 4.78 2.31
CA GLN A 217 23.71 3.47 1.75
C GLN A 217 23.59 3.50 0.23
N THR A 218 23.12 4.61 -0.34
CA THR A 218 23.00 4.77 -1.79
C THR A 218 24.36 4.80 -2.46
N GLU A 219 25.32 5.53 -1.90
CA GLU A 219 26.71 5.58 -2.39
C GLU A 219 27.36 4.20 -2.36
N GLU A 220 27.23 3.47 -1.24
CA GLU A 220 27.72 2.09 -1.12
C GLU A 220 27.07 1.16 -2.17
N ALA A 221 25.76 1.28 -2.35
CA ALA A 221 25.00 0.50 -3.33
C ALA A 221 25.48 0.78 -4.78
N LEU A 222 25.67 2.05 -5.13
CA LEU A 222 26.15 2.44 -6.46
C LEU A 222 27.54 1.90 -6.75
N CYS A 223 28.46 1.95 -5.78
CA CYS A 223 29.78 1.33 -5.91
C CYS A 223 29.67 -0.19 -6.14
N ALA A 224 28.82 -0.86 -5.38
CA ALA A 224 28.61 -2.31 -5.54
C ALA A 224 27.99 -2.67 -6.91
N LEU A 225 27.04 -1.89 -7.40
CA LEU A 225 26.43 -2.10 -8.74
C LEU A 225 27.42 -1.89 -9.87
N ALA A 226 28.29 -0.88 -9.77
CA ALA A 226 29.33 -0.62 -10.76
C ALA A 226 30.31 -1.81 -10.89
N VAL A 227 30.64 -2.46 -9.77
CA VAL A 227 31.50 -3.65 -9.78
C VAL A 227 30.79 -4.86 -10.37
N GLN A 228 29.51 -5.05 -10.09
CA GLN A 228 28.75 -6.22 -10.54
C GLN A 228 28.39 -6.18 -12.04
N GLN A 229 28.37 -4.98 -12.65
CA GLN A 229 27.94 -4.75 -14.05
C GLN A 229 26.57 -5.38 -14.42
N ARG A 230 25.80 -5.75 -13.42
CA ARG A 230 24.53 -6.47 -13.59
C ARG A 230 23.36 -5.55 -13.92
N TYR A 231 23.44 -4.29 -13.45
CA TYR A 231 22.38 -3.32 -13.61
C TYR A 231 22.90 -2.07 -14.29
N MET A 232 22.17 -1.59 -15.28
CA MET A 232 22.44 -0.31 -15.93
C MET A 232 21.58 0.77 -15.25
N LEU A 233 22.18 1.49 -14.31
CA LEU A 233 21.51 2.57 -13.59
C LEU A 233 22.13 3.92 -13.98
N GLU A 234 21.33 4.79 -14.55
CA GLU A 234 21.74 6.17 -14.83
C GLU A 234 21.41 7.04 -13.61
N VAL A 235 22.41 7.28 -12.75
CA VAL A 235 22.26 8.02 -11.49
C VAL A 235 21.67 9.41 -11.68
N ARG A 236 22.00 10.08 -12.79
CA ARG A 236 21.47 11.42 -13.16
C ARG A 236 19.94 11.40 -13.42
N GLU A 237 19.35 10.24 -13.64
CA GLU A 237 17.92 10.06 -13.89
C GLU A 237 17.13 9.88 -12.60
N LEU A 238 17.80 9.67 -11.46
CA LEU A 238 17.13 9.59 -10.15
C LEU A 238 16.50 10.93 -9.81
N GLU A 239 15.30 10.89 -9.26
CA GLU A 239 14.62 12.05 -8.71
C GLU A 239 15.25 12.45 -7.36
N ASN A 240 15.03 13.68 -6.95
CA ASN A 240 15.39 14.08 -5.60
C ASN A 240 14.68 13.16 -4.58
N ASN A 241 15.39 12.78 -3.52
CA ASN A 241 14.91 11.86 -2.49
C ASN A 241 14.74 10.39 -2.93
N ASP A 242 15.32 10.00 -4.06
CA ASP A 242 15.47 8.60 -4.45
C ASP A 242 16.71 7.99 -3.82
N TYR A 243 16.56 6.80 -3.25
CA TYR A 243 17.63 6.11 -2.52
C TYR A 243 17.68 4.61 -2.87
N LEU A 244 18.87 4.03 -2.74
CA LEU A 244 19.10 2.60 -2.75
C LEU A 244 19.41 2.14 -1.33
N LEU A 245 18.47 1.42 -0.71
CA LEU A 245 18.56 1.02 0.68
C LEU A 245 18.95 -0.45 0.81
N GLY A 246 20.00 -0.72 1.58
CA GLY A 246 20.41 -2.07 1.94
C GLY A 246 19.45 -2.73 2.94
N TRP A 247 19.70 -4.00 3.24
CA TRP A 247 18.94 -4.77 4.23
C TRP A 247 19.85 -5.40 5.26
N LYS A 248 19.69 -4.99 6.53
CA LYS A 248 20.52 -5.49 7.63
C LYS A 248 22.01 -5.38 7.26
N HIS A 249 22.75 -6.43 7.30
CA HIS A 249 24.16 -6.48 6.88
C HIS A 249 24.37 -7.42 5.68
N THR A 250 23.29 -7.69 4.90
CA THR A 250 23.39 -8.57 3.74
C THR A 250 24.03 -7.80 2.58
N GLN A 251 25.26 -8.20 2.22
CA GLN A 251 25.97 -7.55 1.12
C GLN A 251 25.28 -7.79 -0.23
N GLY A 252 25.24 -6.76 -1.08
CA GLY A 252 24.73 -6.84 -2.44
C GLY A 252 23.21 -7.00 -2.53
N VAL A 253 22.49 -6.86 -1.43
CA VAL A 253 21.01 -6.85 -1.40
C VAL A 253 20.54 -5.43 -1.12
N MET A 254 19.86 -4.85 -2.09
CA MET A 254 19.38 -3.48 -2.01
C MET A 254 18.02 -3.36 -2.70
N ARG A 255 17.27 -2.33 -2.33
CA ARG A 255 16.00 -1.96 -2.96
C ARG A 255 15.94 -0.46 -3.20
N TYR A 256 15.23 -0.08 -4.22
CA TYR A 256 14.86 1.31 -4.43
C TYR A 256 13.82 1.74 -3.41
N ALA A 257 13.98 2.94 -2.89
CA ALA A 257 12.98 3.61 -2.07
C ALA A 257 13.04 5.12 -2.26
N HIS A 258 11.89 5.72 -2.47
CA HIS A 258 11.69 7.17 -2.47
C HIS A 258 11.28 7.65 -1.08
N SER A 259 11.84 8.75 -0.60
CA SER A 259 11.43 9.39 0.64
C SER A 259 10.57 10.61 0.35
N PHE A 260 9.32 10.57 0.78
CA PHE A 260 8.35 11.63 0.48
C PHE A 260 8.49 12.82 1.42
N SER A 261 8.36 14.03 0.86
CA SER A 261 7.99 15.21 1.62
C SER A 261 6.48 15.32 1.73
N GLU A 262 5.99 16.03 2.74
CA GLU A 262 4.55 16.30 2.90
C GLU A 262 3.97 17.03 1.69
N GLN A 263 4.68 18.04 1.17
CA GLN A 263 4.26 18.79 0.00
C GLN A 263 4.11 17.90 -1.23
N GLU A 264 5.05 16.99 -1.47
CA GLU A 264 4.96 16.06 -2.60
C GLU A 264 3.72 15.15 -2.49
N VAL A 265 3.41 14.66 -1.30
CA VAL A 265 2.21 13.84 -1.08
C VAL A 265 0.94 14.65 -1.38
N PHE A 266 0.88 15.91 -0.95
CA PHE A 266 -0.25 16.77 -1.26
C PHE A 266 -0.35 17.08 -2.75
N ASP A 267 0.77 17.30 -3.43
CA ASP A 267 0.80 17.50 -4.88
C ASP A 267 0.34 16.25 -5.64
N LEU A 268 0.73 15.05 -5.21
CA LEU A 268 0.24 13.79 -5.78
C LEU A 268 -1.27 13.66 -5.67
N ILE A 269 -1.83 13.91 -4.48
CA ILE A 269 -3.29 13.84 -4.26
C ILE A 269 -4.01 14.93 -5.05
N ALA A 270 -3.54 16.18 -5.01
CA ALA A 270 -4.17 17.30 -5.70
C ALA A 270 -4.16 17.15 -7.22
N ASN A 271 -3.09 16.56 -7.78
CA ASN A 271 -2.99 16.29 -9.21
C ASN A 271 -3.81 15.06 -9.64
N THR A 272 -4.28 14.24 -8.72
CA THR A 272 -5.22 13.14 -9.00
C THR A 272 -6.64 13.64 -8.84
N LYS A 273 -7.21 14.23 -9.91
CA LYS A 273 -8.50 14.97 -9.90
C LYS A 273 -9.68 14.20 -9.31
N THR A 274 -9.59 12.88 -9.27
CA THR A 274 -10.61 11.99 -8.71
C THR A 274 -10.45 11.77 -7.20
N LEU A 275 -9.40 12.32 -6.58
CA LEU A 275 -9.16 12.20 -5.15
C LEU A 275 -9.38 13.51 -4.42
N LYS A 276 -10.04 13.42 -3.26
CA LYS A 276 -10.16 14.49 -2.28
C LYS A 276 -9.47 14.07 -0.98
N LEU A 277 -8.46 14.83 -0.56
CA LEU A 277 -7.83 14.63 0.75
C LEU A 277 -8.87 14.88 1.86
N LEU A 278 -9.02 13.94 2.79
CA LEU A 278 -9.86 14.07 3.97
C LEU A 278 -9.03 14.41 5.21
N THR A 279 -7.94 13.69 5.42
CA THR A 279 -7.01 13.90 6.54
C THR A 279 -5.65 13.30 6.26
N HIS A 280 -4.65 13.73 7.02
CA HIS A 280 -3.30 13.15 7.04
C HIS A 280 -2.73 13.20 8.46
N TRP A 281 -1.76 12.34 8.75
CA TRP A 281 -1.03 12.32 10.01
C TRP A 281 0.28 11.56 9.86
N TYR A 282 1.24 11.87 10.73
CA TYR A 282 2.47 11.11 10.86
C TYR A 282 2.32 10.02 11.92
N ALA A 283 2.93 8.86 11.69
CA ALA A 283 3.01 7.77 12.66
C ALA A 283 4.23 6.90 12.39
N ASP A 284 4.41 5.93 13.26
CA ASP A 284 5.43 4.88 13.21
C ASP A 284 6.87 5.40 13.36
N GLY A 285 7.78 4.44 13.61
CA GLY A 285 9.17 4.74 13.87
C GLY A 285 9.40 5.17 15.32
N LYS A 286 10.63 5.61 15.63
CA LYS A 286 11.02 6.00 16.99
C LYS A 286 10.42 7.34 17.42
N ASP A 287 10.19 8.20 16.47
CA ASP A 287 9.74 9.58 16.64
C ASP A 287 8.30 9.81 16.15
N ASN A 288 7.59 8.75 15.77
CA ASN A 288 6.26 8.80 15.16
C ASN A 288 6.18 9.63 13.86
N HIS A 289 7.30 9.74 13.13
CA HIS A 289 7.38 10.51 11.89
C HIS A 289 7.93 9.71 10.69
N SER A 290 8.03 8.38 10.83
CA SER A 290 8.59 7.54 9.76
C SER A 290 7.68 7.39 8.56
N ASN A 291 6.35 7.47 8.78
CA ASN A 291 5.34 7.40 7.73
C ASN A 291 4.38 8.56 7.81
N LEU A 292 4.07 9.16 6.67
CA LEU A 292 2.92 10.03 6.46
C LEU A 292 1.77 9.18 5.96
N TYR A 293 0.66 9.19 6.65
CA TYR A 293 -0.58 8.55 6.25
C TYR A 293 -1.54 9.57 5.65
N VAL A 294 -2.34 9.10 4.71
CA VAL A 294 -3.38 9.89 4.05
C VAL A 294 -4.66 9.07 3.99
N ILE A 295 -5.78 9.69 4.31
CA ILE A 295 -7.11 9.23 3.92
C ILE A 295 -7.62 10.17 2.84
N ALA A 296 -7.92 9.61 1.69
CA ALA A 296 -8.53 10.32 0.58
C ALA A 296 -9.84 9.65 0.14
N GLN A 297 -10.75 10.42 -0.42
CA GLN A 297 -12.05 9.97 -0.92
C GLN A 297 -12.08 10.02 -2.43
N ASN A 298 -12.59 8.97 -3.07
CA ASN A 298 -12.85 8.98 -4.49
C ASN A 298 -14.06 9.86 -4.81
N VAL A 299 -13.84 10.94 -5.56
CA VAL A 299 -14.86 11.91 -5.96
C VAL A 299 -15.15 11.87 -7.47
N THR A 300 -14.85 10.76 -8.13
CA THR A 300 -15.09 10.57 -9.55
C THR A 300 -16.52 11.02 -9.90
N ALA A 301 -16.67 11.86 -10.95
CA ALA A 301 -17.98 12.27 -11.41
C ALA A 301 -18.75 11.06 -11.96
N THR A 302 -20.05 10.98 -11.68
CA THR A 302 -20.93 10.05 -12.42
C THR A 302 -21.09 10.58 -13.85
N HIS A 303 -20.70 9.78 -14.81
CA HIS A 303 -21.05 10.02 -16.22
C HIS A 303 -22.50 9.63 -16.49
#